data_e946022467194cd9ab7b45a3097e0404
#
_entry.id   e946022467194cd9ab7b45a3097e0404
#
_cell.length_a   1.000
_cell.length_b   1.000
_cell.length_c   1.000
_cell.angle_alpha   90.00
_cell.angle_beta   90.00
_cell.angle_gamma   90.00
#
_symmetry.space_group_name_H-M   'P 1'
#
loop_
_entity.id
_entity.type
_entity.pdbx_description
1 polymer ?
#
loop_
_entity_poly.entity_id
_entity_poly.type
_entity_poly.pdbx_seq_one_letter_code
_entity_poly.pdbx_strand_id
1 'polypeptide(L)'
;MRVPGRTRSARATKRPTTFPPRTPSVRIPQRRRTVTTVTPAPAPVHASPTVLSALRNPKVLLREVLAGLVVALALIPEAISFSIIAGVDPRVGLFSAFVMAVVISFVGGRAAMITGATGAIALVVAPVVKEHGLDYLIATVLLGGVFQLVLGGLGAAKLMRFVPRSVMVGFVNALAILIFTAQLPNIIGVDWLVWPIGAVGIAIIVLLPRVTRAIPAPLVAIVVLTLVTVLASIAIPTVGDEGKLPDSLPTLFIPNVPLTLETLTIIAPYALAMAVVGLLESLMTAKLVDEVTDTGSRKTREALGQGVANIASGLFGGMGGCAMIGQTMINVKASGARTRISTFLSGVFLLVLVVGLGDVVAIIPMAALVAVMVMVSVGTFDWHSIKPSTLRRMPVGETVVMVLTVVIVVATDNLAIGVIIGVIAAMIVFARRVSHFTTVSRSIETLSTGEQHALYTVEGELFFASSNDLTTQFDHVDDPDLVVIDMTGSHIWDASTVAALDAIETKYHQHGKRVEIAGLNDASQAFHSRLAGSLGAGH
;
A
#
# COMPACT_ATOMS: atom_id res chain seq x y z
N MET A 1 55.26 -0.75 -45.96
CA MET A 1 55.63 0.43 -46.72
C MET A 1 55.35 1.67 -45.88
N ARG A 2 56.45 2.41 -45.56
CA ARG A 2 56.57 3.82 -45.11
C ARG A 2 55.84 4.29 -43.84
N VAL A 3 56.58 4.29 -42.72
CA VAL A 3 56.72 5.40 -41.75
C VAL A 3 57.61 6.46 -42.41
N PRO A 4 57.56 7.79 -42.13
CA PRO A 4 57.82 8.36 -40.81
C PRO A 4 57.21 9.76 -40.53
N GLY A 5 57.40 10.26 -39.29
CA GLY A 5 57.59 11.69 -39.08
C GLY A 5 57.32 12.22 -37.68
N ARG A 6 58.36 12.20 -36.87
CA ARG A 6 58.69 13.05 -35.68
C ARG A 6 58.36 14.54 -35.88
N THR A 7 57.93 15.24 -34.78
CA THR A 7 58.72 16.27 -34.10
C THR A 7 57.96 16.95 -32.98
N ARG A 8 58.56 16.97 -31.83
CA ARG A 8 59.07 18.05 -30.96
C ARG A 8 58.14 18.75 -30.01
N SER A 9 58.50 18.53 -28.76
CA SER A 9 58.29 19.29 -27.55
C SER A 9 58.26 20.82 -27.71
N ALA A 10 57.33 21.46 -26.98
CA ALA A 10 57.50 22.81 -26.48
C ALA A 10 56.97 22.91 -25.04
N ARG A 11 57.90 23.05 -24.11
CA ARG A 11 57.68 23.53 -22.74
C ARG A 11 57.07 24.94 -22.82
N ALA A 12 55.91 25.15 -22.23
CA ALA A 12 55.40 26.48 -21.95
C ALA A 12 55.28 26.67 -20.43
N THR A 13 56.05 27.61 -19.98
CA THR A 13 56.22 28.14 -18.63
C THR A 13 54.91 28.64 -18.04
N LYS A 14 54.67 28.26 -16.78
CA LYS A 14 53.65 28.85 -15.90
C LYS A 14 53.91 30.33 -15.69
N ARG A 15 52.94 31.18 -16.06
CA ARG A 15 52.81 32.55 -15.53
C ARG A 15 51.74 32.55 -14.44
N PRO A 16 51.91 33.24 -13.30
CA PRO A 16 50.89 33.40 -12.28
C PRO A 16 49.84 34.40 -12.78
N THR A 17 48.58 33.98 -12.81
CA THR A 17 47.44 34.84 -13.09
C THR A 17 47.10 35.63 -11.82
N THR A 18 47.37 36.90 -11.85
CA THR A 18 46.90 37.92 -10.91
C THR A 18 45.38 38.05 -11.02
N PHE A 19 44.68 37.89 -9.89
CA PHE A 19 43.26 38.19 -9.78
C PHE A 19 43.00 39.70 -9.91
N PRO A 20 41.94 40.12 -10.63
CA PRO A 20 41.54 41.52 -10.65
C PRO A 20 40.87 41.93 -9.32
N PRO A 21 40.92 43.23 -8.93
CA PRO A 21 40.38 43.71 -7.67
C PRO A 21 38.87 43.61 -7.63
N ARG A 22 38.37 43.22 -6.45
CA ARG A 22 36.92 43.14 -6.16
C ARG A 22 36.23 44.49 -6.37
N THR A 23 35.27 44.54 -7.25
CA THR A 23 34.31 45.65 -7.40
C THR A 23 33.46 45.83 -6.14
N PRO A 24 33.10 47.06 -5.75
CA PRO A 24 32.34 47.33 -4.52
C PRO A 24 30.94 46.72 -4.61
N SER A 25 30.52 46.07 -3.52
CA SER A 25 29.22 45.47 -3.35
C SER A 25 28.09 46.51 -3.52
N VAL A 26 27.36 46.41 -4.60
CA VAL A 26 26.09 47.12 -4.80
C VAL A 26 25.09 46.55 -3.77
N ARG A 27 24.72 47.37 -2.78
CA ARG A 27 23.59 47.07 -1.90
C ARG A 27 22.33 47.04 -2.74
N ILE A 28 21.85 45.81 -3.02
CA ILE A 28 20.50 45.63 -3.59
C ILE A 28 19.49 45.92 -2.47
N PRO A 29 18.57 46.87 -2.65
CA PRO A 29 17.54 47.12 -1.66
C PRO A 29 16.68 45.86 -1.51
N GLN A 30 16.59 45.31 -0.29
CA GLN A 30 15.67 44.22 0.05
C GLN A 30 14.25 44.74 -0.12
N ARG A 31 13.69 44.57 -1.32
CA ARG A 31 12.22 44.61 -1.49
C ARG A 31 11.68 43.44 -0.66
N ARG A 32 11.02 43.75 0.46
CA ARG A 32 10.14 42.81 1.13
C ARG A 32 9.14 42.30 0.06
N ARG A 33 9.46 41.18 -0.55
CA ARG A 33 8.45 40.38 -1.24
C ARG A 33 7.59 39.79 -0.12
N THR A 34 6.44 40.43 0.13
CA THR A 34 5.32 39.74 0.74
C THR A 34 5.03 38.54 -0.14
N VAL A 35 5.56 37.38 0.24
CA VAL A 35 5.12 36.10 -0.29
C VAL A 35 3.71 35.93 0.24
N THR A 36 2.73 36.45 -0.50
CA THR A 36 1.37 35.99 -0.35
C THR A 36 1.42 34.49 -0.66
N THR A 37 1.41 33.67 0.35
CA THR A 37 1.11 32.26 0.22
C THR A 37 -0.31 32.18 -0.34
N VAL A 38 -0.40 32.21 -1.66
CA VAL A 38 -1.60 31.76 -2.36
C VAL A 38 -1.64 30.26 -2.11
N THR A 39 -2.34 29.86 -1.05
CA THR A 39 -2.77 28.47 -0.90
C THR A 39 -3.55 28.19 -2.18
N PRO A 40 -3.08 27.31 -3.09
CA PRO A 40 -3.83 27.00 -4.28
C PRO A 40 -5.19 26.50 -3.80
N ALA A 41 -6.26 27.14 -4.25
CA ALA A 41 -7.61 26.63 -4.02
C ALA A 41 -7.59 25.16 -4.45
N PRO A 42 -8.10 24.24 -3.62
CA PRO A 42 -8.14 22.83 -4.00
C PRO A 42 -8.83 22.77 -5.36
N ALA A 43 -8.16 22.15 -6.35
CA ALA A 43 -8.73 21.96 -7.68
C ALA A 43 -10.15 21.39 -7.52
N PRO A 44 -11.14 21.87 -8.28
CA PRO A 44 -12.50 21.40 -8.15
C PRO A 44 -12.49 19.89 -8.33
N VAL A 45 -12.73 19.16 -7.24
CA VAL A 45 -12.90 17.71 -7.26
C VAL A 45 -14.16 17.48 -8.09
N HIS A 46 -13.99 16.99 -9.32
CA HIS A 46 -15.14 16.65 -10.16
C HIS A 46 -16.00 15.64 -9.40
N ALA A 47 -17.22 16.01 -9.08
CA ALA A 47 -18.14 15.14 -8.38
C ALA A 47 -18.43 13.91 -9.24
N SER A 48 -18.22 12.70 -8.69
CA SER A 48 -18.60 11.47 -9.37
C SER A 48 -20.08 11.53 -9.75
N PRO A 49 -20.47 11.06 -10.95
CA PRO A 49 -21.87 11.03 -11.35
C PRO A 49 -22.69 10.29 -10.28
N THR A 50 -23.83 10.86 -9.94
CA THR A 50 -24.73 10.26 -8.95
C THR A 50 -25.50 9.09 -9.56
N VAL A 51 -25.95 8.13 -8.73
CA VAL A 51 -26.82 7.04 -9.17
C VAL A 51 -28.04 7.57 -9.92
N LEU A 52 -28.67 8.62 -9.39
CA LEU A 52 -29.85 9.23 -10.00
C LEU A 52 -29.57 9.84 -11.39
N SER A 53 -28.39 10.45 -11.57
CA SER A 53 -28.00 10.99 -12.89
C SER A 53 -27.73 9.86 -13.90
N ALA A 54 -27.23 8.71 -13.46
CA ALA A 54 -27.02 7.56 -14.32
C ALA A 54 -28.35 6.90 -14.71
N LEU A 55 -29.30 6.76 -13.79
CA LEU A 55 -30.63 6.23 -14.08
C LEU A 55 -31.41 7.08 -15.10
N ARG A 56 -31.18 8.41 -15.11
CA ARG A 56 -31.83 9.34 -16.08
C ARG A 56 -31.18 9.33 -17.46
N ASN A 57 -29.98 8.77 -17.61
CA ASN A 57 -29.25 8.74 -18.88
C ASN A 57 -29.10 7.28 -19.37
N PRO A 58 -29.87 6.84 -20.36
CA PRO A 58 -29.86 5.43 -20.82
C PRO A 58 -28.49 4.97 -21.31
N LYS A 59 -27.67 5.84 -21.90
CA LYS A 59 -26.31 5.48 -22.34
C LYS A 59 -25.36 5.21 -21.17
N VAL A 60 -25.49 6.00 -20.08
CA VAL A 60 -24.71 5.80 -18.86
C VAL A 60 -25.18 4.54 -18.16
N LEU A 61 -26.51 4.36 -18.03
CA LEU A 61 -27.10 3.16 -17.42
C LEU A 61 -26.66 1.89 -18.15
N LEU A 62 -26.76 1.86 -19.47
CA LEU A 62 -26.32 0.69 -20.27
C LEU A 62 -24.84 0.38 -20.03
N ARG A 63 -23.98 1.40 -19.95
CA ARG A 63 -22.56 1.22 -19.64
C ARG A 63 -22.35 0.63 -18.24
N GLU A 64 -23.07 1.11 -17.22
CA GLU A 64 -22.99 0.59 -15.84
C GLU A 64 -23.47 -0.88 -15.77
N VAL A 65 -24.54 -1.22 -16.50
CA VAL A 65 -25.09 -2.60 -16.57
C VAL A 65 -24.08 -3.53 -17.24
N LEU A 66 -23.54 -3.15 -18.40
CA LEU A 66 -22.54 -3.96 -19.11
C LEU A 66 -21.25 -4.10 -18.30
N ALA A 67 -20.81 -3.03 -17.64
CA ALA A 67 -19.65 -3.08 -16.76
C ALA A 67 -19.87 -4.06 -15.59
N GLY A 68 -21.03 -4.00 -14.94
CA GLY A 68 -21.38 -4.95 -13.88
C GLY A 68 -21.40 -6.39 -14.36
N LEU A 69 -21.94 -6.66 -15.55
CA LEU A 69 -21.96 -7.99 -16.14
C LEU A 69 -20.55 -8.53 -16.44
N VAL A 70 -19.70 -7.70 -17.05
CA VAL A 70 -18.30 -8.07 -17.34
C VAL A 70 -17.54 -8.39 -16.05
N VAL A 71 -17.74 -7.59 -15.02
CA VAL A 71 -17.12 -7.82 -13.70
C VAL A 71 -17.66 -9.11 -13.06
N ALA A 72 -18.97 -9.37 -13.11
CA ALA A 72 -19.56 -10.60 -12.57
C ALA A 72 -18.93 -11.86 -13.21
N LEU A 73 -18.79 -11.85 -14.54
CA LEU A 73 -18.16 -12.94 -15.28
C LEU A 73 -16.68 -13.15 -14.91
N ALA A 74 -15.97 -12.07 -14.59
CA ALA A 74 -14.58 -12.16 -14.14
C ALA A 74 -14.47 -12.61 -12.66
N LEU A 75 -15.45 -12.26 -11.81
CA LEU A 75 -15.45 -12.61 -10.39
C LEU A 75 -15.70 -14.10 -10.12
N ILE A 76 -16.50 -14.78 -10.95
CA ILE A 76 -16.86 -16.18 -10.74
C ILE A 76 -15.62 -17.07 -10.56
N PRO A 77 -14.70 -17.16 -11.55
CA PRO A 77 -13.52 -18.03 -11.45
C PRO A 77 -12.59 -17.64 -10.31
N GLU A 78 -12.46 -16.35 -10.03
CA GLU A 78 -11.60 -15.88 -8.95
C GLU A 78 -12.17 -16.20 -7.57
N ALA A 79 -13.48 -15.98 -7.35
CA ALA A 79 -14.13 -16.31 -6.08
C ALA A 79 -14.08 -17.82 -5.78
N ILE A 80 -14.24 -18.66 -6.81
CA ILE A 80 -14.07 -20.12 -6.70
C ILE A 80 -12.61 -20.44 -6.30
N SER A 81 -11.64 -19.92 -7.03
CA SER A 81 -10.22 -20.18 -6.76
C SER A 81 -9.80 -19.72 -5.37
N PHE A 82 -10.30 -18.57 -4.91
CA PHE A 82 -10.01 -18.07 -3.57
C PHE A 82 -10.69 -18.91 -2.47
N SER A 83 -11.85 -19.49 -2.73
CA SER A 83 -12.47 -20.46 -1.82
C SER A 83 -11.60 -21.70 -1.65
N ILE A 84 -11.09 -22.24 -2.75
CA ILE A 84 -10.20 -23.40 -2.75
C ILE A 84 -8.91 -23.09 -2.00
N ILE A 85 -8.28 -21.93 -2.24
CA ILE A 85 -7.10 -21.46 -1.49
C ILE A 85 -7.41 -21.35 0.02
N ALA A 86 -8.60 -20.87 0.38
CA ALA A 86 -9.04 -20.80 1.77
C ALA A 86 -9.39 -22.16 2.39
N GLY A 87 -9.51 -23.23 1.59
CA GLY A 87 -9.87 -24.56 2.04
C GLY A 87 -11.37 -24.74 2.32
N VAL A 88 -12.23 -23.99 1.61
CA VAL A 88 -13.69 -24.05 1.75
C VAL A 88 -14.37 -24.32 0.43
N ASP A 89 -15.64 -24.75 0.50
CA ASP A 89 -16.48 -24.95 -0.69
C ASP A 89 -16.52 -23.69 -1.58
N PRO A 90 -16.56 -23.83 -2.91
CA PRO A 90 -16.69 -22.70 -3.85
C PRO A 90 -17.84 -21.75 -3.55
N ARG A 91 -18.96 -22.26 -2.99
CA ARG A 91 -20.13 -21.45 -2.61
C ARG A 91 -19.81 -20.36 -1.59
N VAL A 92 -18.84 -20.61 -0.68
CA VAL A 92 -18.49 -19.68 0.41
C VAL A 92 -17.88 -18.39 -0.14
N GLY A 93 -16.97 -18.50 -1.12
CA GLY A 93 -16.39 -17.34 -1.79
C GLY A 93 -17.37 -16.64 -2.73
N LEU A 94 -18.21 -17.40 -3.42
CA LEU A 94 -19.24 -16.85 -4.30
C LEU A 94 -20.29 -16.06 -3.52
N PHE A 95 -20.75 -16.56 -2.37
CA PHE A 95 -21.63 -15.82 -1.45
C PHE A 95 -20.94 -14.57 -0.90
N SER A 96 -19.66 -14.68 -0.54
CA SER A 96 -18.88 -13.52 -0.10
C SER A 96 -18.85 -12.45 -1.19
N ALA A 97 -18.51 -12.81 -2.43
CA ALA A 97 -18.43 -11.87 -3.55
C ALA A 97 -19.78 -11.19 -3.83
N PHE A 98 -20.89 -11.96 -3.79
CA PHE A 98 -22.24 -11.41 -3.94
C PHE A 98 -22.58 -10.43 -2.82
N VAL A 99 -22.54 -10.89 -1.56
CA VAL A 99 -22.99 -10.09 -0.42
C VAL A 99 -22.15 -8.82 -0.29
N MET A 100 -20.82 -8.94 -0.41
CA MET A 100 -19.94 -7.79 -0.30
C MET A 100 -20.15 -6.77 -1.40
N ALA A 101 -20.27 -7.18 -2.66
CA ALA A 101 -20.54 -6.27 -3.78
C ALA A 101 -21.86 -5.53 -3.60
N VAL A 102 -22.91 -6.22 -3.16
CA VAL A 102 -24.22 -5.62 -2.90
C VAL A 102 -24.13 -4.64 -1.72
N VAL A 103 -23.63 -5.06 -0.57
CA VAL A 103 -23.58 -4.24 0.65
C VAL A 103 -22.69 -3.01 0.46
N ILE A 104 -21.49 -3.17 -0.10
CA ILE A 104 -20.54 -2.06 -0.30
C ILE A 104 -21.10 -1.00 -1.26
N SER A 105 -21.95 -1.39 -2.20
CA SER A 105 -22.59 -0.46 -3.12
C SER A 105 -23.44 0.59 -2.40
N PHE A 106 -23.98 0.29 -1.21
CA PHE A 106 -24.75 1.22 -0.38
C PHE A 106 -23.90 1.94 0.65
N VAL A 107 -23.05 1.19 1.37
CA VAL A 107 -22.32 1.74 2.54
C VAL A 107 -20.95 2.29 2.21
N GLY A 108 -20.28 1.83 1.14
CA GLY A 108 -18.91 2.16 0.78
C GLY A 108 -18.64 3.64 0.57
N GLY A 109 -17.42 4.04 0.69
CA GLY A 109 -16.92 5.41 0.52
C GLY A 109 -16.48 5.75 -0.91
N ARG A 110 -16.30 4.71 -1.77
CA ARG A 110 -15.86 4.86 -3.16
C ARG A 110 -16.86 4.23 -4.14
N ALA A 111 -17.34 5.01 -5.11
CA ALA A 111 -18.20 4.51 -6.17
C ALA A 111 -17.40 3.69 -7.21
N ALA A 112 -18.06 2.75 -7.86
CA ALA A 112 -17.52 1.88 -8.91
C ALA A 112 -16.32 0.99 -8.50
N MET A 113 -15.99 0.93 -7.22
CA MET A 113 -14.99 0.02 -6.68
C MET A 113 -15.63 -1.34 -6.41
N ILE A 114 -14.96 -2.40 -6.81
CA ILE A 114 -15.44 -3.78 -6.66
C ILE A 114 -14.85 -4.38 -5.40
N THR A 115 -15.72 -4.99 -4.60
CA THR A 115 -15.37 -5.65 -3.34
C THR A 115 -15.96 -7.05 -3.34
N GLY A 116 -15.19 -8.03 -2.91
CA GLY A 116 -15.59 -9.44 -2.87
C GLY A 116 -14.56 -10.31 -2.18
N ALA A 117 -14.67 -11.63 -2.33
CA ALA A 117 -13.65 -12.57 -1.89
C ALA A 117 -12.32 -12.27 -2.58
N THR A 118 -11.22 -12.23 -1.83
CA THR A 118 -9.88 -11.89 -2.36
C THR A 118 -8.83 -12.92 -1.94
N GLY A 119 -7.79 -13.07 -2.77
CA GLY A 119 -6.65 -13.94 -2.45
C GLY A 119 -5.93 -13.52 -1.17
N ALA A 120 -5.84 -12.22 -0.90
CA ALA A 120 -5.22 -11.72 0.32
C ALA A 120 -5.97 -12.20 1.58
N ILE A 121 -7.29 -12.18 1.57
CA ILE A 121 -8.09 -12.65 2.70
C ILE A 121 -8.11 -14.19 2.74
N ALA A 122 -8.23 -14.87 1.59
CA ALA A 122 -8.17 -16.31 1.50
C ALA A 122 -6.92 -16.88 2.19
N LEU A 123 -5.75 -16.32 1.90
CA LEU A 123 -4.47 -16.73 2.51
C LEU A 123 -4.44 -16.46 4.02
N VAL A 124 -5.02 -15.36 4.49
CA VAL A 124 -5.07 -15.03 5.93
C VAL A 124 -5.96 -16.01 6.70
N VAL A 125 -7.07 -16.43 6.12
CA VAL A 125 -8.05 -17.27 6.82
C VAL A 125 -7.82 -18.78 6.62
N ALA A 126 -7.03 -19.19 5.62
CA ALA A 126 -6.77 -20.60 5.33
C ALA A 126 -6.27 -21.41 6.54
N PRO A 127 -5.34 -20.92 7.40
CA PRO A 127 -4.90 -21.67 8.57
C PRO A 127 -6.04 -21.96 9.55
N VAL A 128 -6.91 -20.96 9.85
CA VAL A 128 -8.02 -21.18 10.79
C VAL A 128 -9.06 -22.16 10.23
N VAL A 129 -9.26 -22.15 8.91
CA VAL A 129 -10.13 -23.15 8.26
C VAL A 129 -9.56 -24.56 8.40
N LYS A 130 -8.27 -24.70 8.12
CA LYS A 130 -7.58 -25.99 8.16
C LYS A 130 -7.59 -26.62 9.55
N GLU A 131 -7.44 -25.82 10.60
CA GLU A 131 -7.33 -26.30 11.98
C GLU A 131 -8.68 -26.41 12.68
N HIS A 132 -9.62 -25.52 12.39
CA HIS A 132 -10.86 -25.37 13.15
C HIS A 132 -12.16 -25.41 12.30
N GLY A 133 -12.05 -25.39 10.97
CA GLY A 133 -13.18 -25.52 10.07
C GLY A 133 -13.96 -24.22 9.79
N LEU A 134 -15.12 -24.40 9.12
CA LEU A 134 -15.91 -23.30 8.56
C LEU A 134 -16.54 -22.39 9.64
N ASP A 135 -17.01 -22.94 10.76
CA ASP A 135 -17.65 -22.14 11.83
C ASP A 135 -16.67 -21.12 12.42
N TYR A 136 -15.42 -21.54 12.66
CA TYR A 136 -14.36 -20.65 13.13
C TYR A 136 -13.96 -19.61 12.08
N LEU A 137 -13.98 -19.96 10.78
CA LEU A 137 -13.81 -18.98 9.71
C LEU A 137 -14.87 -17.90 9.79
N ILE A 138 -16.15 -18.28 9.86
CA ILE A 138 -17.26 -17.31 9.89
C ILE A 138 -17.16 -16.43 11.13
N ALA A 139 -16.85 -17.01 12.30
CA ALA A 139 -16.60 -16.25 13.52
C ALA A 139 -15.42 -15.26 13.34
N THR A 140 -14.35 -15.68 12.68
CA THR A 140 -13.19 -14.83 12.33
C THR A 140 -13.60 -13.67 11.42
N VAL A 141 -14.42 -13.92 10.41
CA VAL A 141 -14.91 -12.89 9.47
C VAL A 141 -15.79 -11.87 10.18
N LEU A 142 -16.70 -12.31 11.05
CA LEU A 142 -17.52 -11.42 11.86
C LEU A 142 -16.70 -10.54 12.77
N LEU A 143 -15.75 -11.11 13.50
CA LEU A 143 -14.83 -10.37 14.37
C LEU A 143 -13.91 -9.44 13.57
N GLY A 144 -13.41 -9.87 12.40
CA GLY A 144 -12.62 -9.06 11.48
C GLY A 144 -13.39 -7.84 10.98
N GLY A 145 -14.66 -8.01 10.64
CA GLY A 145 -15.55 -6.90 10.30
C GLY A 145 -15.73 -5.91 11.45
N VAL A 146 -15.89 -6.40 12.69
CA VAL A 146 -15.93 -5.55 13.90
C VAL A 146 -14.61 -4.79 14.06
N PHE A 147 -13.46 -5.44 13.92
CA PHE A 147 -12.16 -4.77 13.98
C PHE A 147 -12.02 -3.70 12.90
N GLN A 148 -12.52 -3.94 11.67
CA GLN A 148 -12.52 -2.93 10.61
C GLN A 148 -13.40 -1.72 10.96
N LEU A 149 -14.56 -1.93 11.61
CA LEU A 149 -15.40 -0.83 12.11
C LEU A 149 -14.66 -0.01 13.18
N VAL A 150 -14.04 -0.68 14.15
CA VAL A 150 -13.26 -0.01 15.20
C VAL A 150 -12.09 0.77 14.61
N LEU A 151 -11.26 0.13 13.79
CA LEU A 151 -10.11 0.76 13.14
C LEU A 151 -10.54 1.91 12.22
N GLY A 152 -11.64 1.75 11.46
CA GLY A 152 -12.22 2.79 10.62
C GLY A 152 -12.70 3.98 11.43
N GLY A 153 -13.36 3.75 12.56
CA GLY A 153 -13.83 4.77 13.51
C GLY A 153 -12.70 5.51 14.21
N LEU A 154 -11.64 4.81 14.59
CA LEU A 154 -10.41 5.39 15.16
C LEU A 154 -9.58 6.16 14.13
N GLY A 155 -9.97 6.12 12.86
CA GLY A 155 -9.29 6.88 11.82
C GLY A 155 -8.08 6.18 11.20
N ALA A 156 -8.00 4.85 11.25
CA ALA A 156 -6.94 4.07 10.62
C ALA A 156 -6.75 4.42 9.13
N ALA A 157 -7.82 4.83 8.44
CA ALA A 157 -7.73 5.34 7.08
C ALA A 157 -6.76 6.54 6.91
N LYS A 158 -6.56 7.33 7.98
CA LYS A 158 -5.60 8.44 7.98
C LYS A 158 -4.16 7.95 8.14
N LEU A 159 -3.96 6.77 8.75
CA LEU A 159 -2.64 6.17 8.94
C LEU A 159 -2.06 5.63 7.62
N MET A 160 -2.90 5.39 6.61
CA MET A 160 -2.44 4.96 5.28
C MET A 160 -1.43 5.91 4.63
N ARG A 161 -1.44 7.19 5.01
CA ARG A 161 -0.42 8.16 4.55
C ARG A 161 1.00 7.84 5.02
N PHE A 162 1.12 7.06 6.10
CA PHE A 162 2.41 6.64 6.67
C PHE A 162 2.92 5.31 6.09
N VAL A 163 2.11 4.61 5.29
CA VAL A 163 2.55 3.38 4.61
C VAL A 163 3.35 3.79 3.36
N PRO A 164 4.68 3.57 3.34
CA PRO A 164 5.52 3.95 2.22
C PRO A 164 5.22 3.11 0.98
N ARG A 165 5.52 3.66 -0.19
CA ARG A 165 5.34 2.97 -1.48
C ARG A 165 6.12 1.66 -1.54
N SER A 166 7.32 1.60 -0.96
CA SER A 166 8.17 0.41 -0.92
C SER A 166 7.48 -0.77 -0.22
N VAL A 167 6.79 -0.51 0.92
CA VAL A 167 6.00 -1.52 1.63
C VAL A 167 4.80 -1.98 0.79
N MET A 168 4.10 -1.04 0.15
CA MET A 168 2.94 -1.37 -0.71
C MET A 168 3.35 -2.25 -1.89
N VAL A 169 4.47 -1.93 -2.56
CA VAL A 169 5.01 -2.73 -3.66
C VAL A 169 5.46 -4.10 -3.16
N GLY A 170 6.14 -4.15 -2.00
CA GLY A 170 6.52 -5.41 -1.35
C GLY A 170 5.31 -6.30 -1.04
N PHE A 171 4.25 -5.73 -0.48
CA PHE A 171 2.98 -6.42 -0.21
C PHE A 171 2.36 -7.02 -1.48
N VAL A 172 2.23 -6.22 -2.55
CA VAL A 172 1.62 -6.67 -3.81
C VAL A 172 2.46 -7.77 -4.47
N ASN A 173 3.78 -7.66 -4.45
CA ASN A 173 4.67 -8.68 -4.98
C ASN A 173 4.61 -9.98 -4.16
N ALA A 174 4.59 -9.87 -2.83
CA ALA A 174 4.45 -11.02 -1.95
C ALA A 174 3.10 -11.73 -2.16
N LEU A 175 2.00 -10.97 -2.24
CA LEU A 175 0.68 -11.50 -2.55
C LEU A 175 0.68 -12.27 -3.88
N ALA A 176 1.30 -11.72 -4.92
CA ALA A 176 1.42 -12.39 -6.20
C ALA A 176 2.18 -13.72 -6.09
N ILE A 177 3.28 -13.76 -5.34
CA ILE A 177 4.05 -14.98 -5.07
C ILE A 177 3.18 -16.00 -4.33
N LEU A 178 2.49 -15.60 -3.25
CA LEU A 178 1.65 -16.50 -2.48
C LEU A 178 0.47 -17.05 -3.30
N ILE A 179 -0.18 -16.23 -4.14
CA ILE A 179 -1.22 -16.72 -5.06
C ILE A 179 -0.67 -17.77 -6.03
N PHE A 180 0.53 -17.55 -6.55
CA PHE A 180 1.19 -18.50 -7.44
C PHE A 180 1.53 -19.82 -6.70
N THR A 181 2.16 -19.72 -5.53
CA THR A 181 2.55 -20.91 -4.75
C THR A 181 1.35 -21.72 -4.29
N ALA A 182 0.21 -21.07 -4.00
CA ALA A 182 -1.04 -21.75 -3.68
C ALA A 182 -1.61 -22.58 -4.84
N GLN A 183 -1.16 -22.35 -6.09
CA GLN A 183 -1.56 -23.17 -7.24
C GLN A 183 -0.66 -24.43 -7.42
N LEU A 184 0.50 -24.48 -6.78
CA LEU A 184 1.45 -25.58 -6.99
C LEU A 184 0.88 -26.98 -6.70
N PRO A 185 0.03 -27.21 -5.67
CA PRO A 185 -0.60 -28.50 -5.44
C PRO A 185 -1.49 -28.97 -6.60
N ASN A 186 -2.09 -28.02 -7.33
CA ASN A 186 -2.94 -28.30 -8.50
C ASN A 186 -2.14 -28.47 -9.80
N ILE A 187 -0.81 -28.34 -9.74
CA ILE A 187 0.10 -28.44 -10.89
C ILE A 187 1.07 -29.60 -10.69
N ILE A 188 1.54 -29.84 -9.46
CA ILE A 188 2.58 -30.84 -9.14
C ILE A 188 1.92 -32.13 -8.63
N GLY A 189 2.29 -33.28 -9.22
CA GLY A 189 1.76 -34.58 -8.81
C GLY A 189 0.37 -34.93 -9.36
N VAL A 190 -0.15 -34.12 -10.30
CA VAL A 190 -1.42 -34.35 -11.00
C VAL A 190 -1.20 -35.05 -12.36
N ASP A 191 -2.28 -35.48 -13.00
CA ASP A 191 -2.24 -36.05 -14.33
C ASP A 191 -1.51 -35.14 -15.32
N TRP A 192 -0.66 -35.71 -16.18
CA TRP A 192 0.11 -34.96 -17.16
C TRP A 192 -0.74 -34.14 -18.13
N LEU A 193 -2.01 -34.52 -18.34
CA LEU A 193 -2.97 -33.80 -19.20
C LEU A 193 -3.32 -32.40 -18.66
N VAL A 194 -3.16 -32.15 -17.35
CA VAL A 194 -3.38 -30.83 -16.74
C VAL A 194 -2.43 -29.79 -17.31
N TRP A 195 -1.17 -30.18 -17.61
CA TRP A 195 -0.15 -29.26 -18.12
C TRP A 195 -0.47 -28.67 -19.50
N PRO A 196 -0.76 -29.46 -20.56
CA PRO A 196 -1.10 -28.90 -21.86
C PRO A 196 -2.40 -28.10 -21.82
N ILE A 197 -3.41 -28.52 -21.03
CA ILE A 197 -4.67 -27.80 -20.89
C ILE A 197 -4.42 -26.43 -20.22
N GLY A 198 -3.67 -26.42 -19.11
CA GLY A 198 -3.28 -25.16 -18.45
C GLY A 198 -2.46 -24.25 -19.35
N ALA A 199 -1.51 -24.80 -20.13
CA ALA A 199 -0.71 -24.03 -21.09
C ALA A 199 -1.57 -23.40 -22.19
N VAL A 200 -2.55 -24.13 -22.73
CA VAL A 200 -3.51 -23.60 -23.70
C VAL A 200 -4.35 -22.49 -23.06
N GLY A 201 -4.78 -22.65 -21.80
CA GLY A 201 -5.49 -21.61 -21.06
C GLY A 201 -4.69 -20.32 -20.93
N ILE A 202 -3.42 -20.42 -20.52
CA ILE A 202 -2.49 -19.28 -20.46
C ILE A 202 -2.31 -18.65 -21.85
N ALA A 203 -2.12 -19.47 -22.88
CA ALA A 203 -1.99 -18.97 -24.26
C ALA A 203 -3.22 -18.17 -24.69
N ILE A 204 -4.43 -18.66 -24.42
CA ILE A 204 -5.68 -17.93 -24.73
C ILE A 204 -5.70 -16.59 -23.98
N ILE A 205 -5.41 -16.59 -22.66
CA ILE A 205 -5.45 -15.37 -21.84
C ILE A 205 -4.44 -14.32 -22.33
N VAL A 206 -3.27 -14.74 -22.80
CA VAL A 206 -2.21 -13.83 -23.27
C VAL A 206 -2.45 -13.35 -24.70
N LEU A 207 -2.98 -14.21 -25.58
CA LEU A 207 -3.11 -13.91 -27.01
C LEU A 207 -4.44 -13.22 -27.35
N LEU A 208 -5.54 -13.61 -26.72
CA LEU A 208 -6.87 -13.09 -27.01
C LEU A 208 -6.98 -11.55 -26.92
N PRO A 209 -6.38 -10.86 -25.93
CA PRO A 209 -6.44 -9.39 -25.86
C PRO A 209 -5.75 -8.67 -27.04
N ARG A 210 -4.93 -9.38 -27.84
CA ARG A 210 -4.34 -8.84 -29.07
C ARG A 210 -5.34 -8.83 -30.23
N VAL A 211 -6.35 -9.72 -30.19
CA VAL A 211 -7.39 -9.86 -31.23
C VAL A 211 -8.64 -9.10 -30.83
N THR A 212 -9.12 -9.29 -29.60
CA THR A 212 -10.32 -8.61 -29.09
C THR A 212 -10.19 -8.30 -27.61
N ARG A 213 -10.75 -7.17 -27.21
CA ARG A 213 -10.89 -6.74 -25.80
C ARG A 213 -12.35 -6.66 -25.36
N ALA A 214 -13.28 -7.11 -26.23
CA ALA A 214 -14.70 -7.03 -25.95
C ALA A 214 -15.16 -8.05 -24.90
N ILE A 215 -14.44 -9.17 -24.76
CA ILE A 215 -14.77 -10.26 -23.83
C ILE A 215 -13.56 -10.49 -22.92
N PRO A 216 -13.76 -10.72 -21.60
CA PRO A 216 -12.68 -11.06 -20.68
C PRO A 216 -11.96 -12.35 -21.12
N ALA A 217 -10.65 -12.26 -21.34
CA ALA A 217 -9.85 -13.40 -21.81
C ALA A 217 -9.89 -14.62 -20.86
N PRO A 218 -9.89 -14.45 -19.51
CA PRO A 218 -10.07 -15.57 -18.61
C PRO A 218 -11.38 -16.35 -18.83
N LEU A 219 -12.48 -15.63 -19.08
CA LEU A 219 -13.77 -16.29 -19.37
C LEU A 219 -13.70 -17.13 -20.63
N VAL A 220 -13.11 -16.60 -21.72
CA VAL A 220 -12.97 -17.36 -22.96
C VAL A 220 -12.09 -18.60 -22.77
N ALA A 221 -10.99 -18.47 -22.02
CA ALA A 221 -10.13 -19.62 -21.68
C ALA A 221 -10.93 -20.71 -20.95
N ILE A 222 -11.71 -20.34 -19.93
CA ILE A 222 -12.55 -21.29 -19.19
C ILE A 222 -13.57 -21.96 -20.10
N VAL A 223 -14.33 -21.20 -20.89
CA VAL A 223 -15.35 -21.76 -21.79
C VAL A 223 -14.73 -22.70 -22.82
N VAL A 224 -13.63 -22.30 -23.45
CA VAL A 224 -12.95 -23.12 -24.47
C VAL A 224 -12.40 -24.41 -23.85
N LEU A 225 -11.71 -24.30 -22.72
CA LEU A 225 -11.12 -25.47 -22.05
C LEU A 225 -12.20 -26.41 -21.53
N THR A 226 -13.29 -25.90 -20.94
CA THR A 226 -14.44 -26.72 -20.52
C THR A 226 -15.06 -27.43 -21.71
N LEU A 227 -15.28 -26.73 -22.82
CA LEU A 227 -15.84 -27.35 -24.02
C LEU A 227 -14.92 -28.47 -24.57
N VAL A 228 -13.61 -28.22 -24.63
CA VAL A 228 -12.62 -29.22 -25.07
C VAL A 228 -12.61 -30.43 -24.16
N THR A 229 -12.58 -30.25 -22.84
CA THR A 229 -12.52 -31.36 -21.89
C THR A 229 -13.79 -32.19 -21.90
N VAL A 230 -14.97 -31.57 -22.00
CA VAL A 230 -16.27 -32.26 -22.10
C VAL A 230 -16.41 -33.01 -23.42
N LEU A 231 -16.14 -32.37 -24.57
CA LEU A 231 -16.29 -33.00 -25.89
C LEU A 231 -15.27 -34.13 -26.13
N ALA A 232 -14.06 -33.96 -25.61
CA ALA A 232 -13.03 -34.99 -25.72
C ALA A 232 -13.09 -36.06 -24.61
N SER A 233 -14.06 -35.95 -23.68
CA SER A 233 -14.24 -36.83 -22.53
C SER A 233 -12.94 -37.00 -21.70
N ILE A 234 -12.20 -35.89 -21.50
CA ILE A 234 -10.95 -35.90 -20.76
C ILE A 234 -11.27 -35.91 -19.26
N ALA A 235 -10.89 -36.97 -18.58
CA ALA A 235 -11.10 -37.12 -17.13
C ALA A 235 -9.98 -36.39 -16.36
N ILE A 236 -10.26 -35.16 -15.95
CA ILE A 236 -9.40 -34.36 -15.08
C ILE A 236 -10.24 -33.71 -13.98
N PRO A 237 -9.65 -33.32 -12.83
CA PRO A 237 -10.38 -32.69 -11.74
C PRO A 237 -11.18 -31.46 -12.21
N THR A 238 -12.40 -31.33 -11.69
CA THR A 238 -13.34 -30.24 -12.00
C THR A 238 -13.66 -29.44 -10.75
N VAL A 239 -14.31 -28.29 -10.91
CA VAL A 239 -14.76 -27.45 -9.78
C VAL A 239 -15.76 -28.20 -8.91
N GLY A 240 -16.62 -29.05 -9.49
CA GLY A 240 -17.58 -29.86 -8.75
C GLY A 240 -16.93 -30.87 -7.80
N ASP A 241 -15.69 -31.29 -8.08
CA ASP A 241 -14.94 -32.20 -7.21
C ASP A 241 -14.37 -31.49 -5.97
N GLU A 242 -14.20 -30.16 -6.02
CA GLU A 242 -13.66 -29.35 -4.92
C GLU A 242 -14.70 -28.95 -3.87
N GLY A 243 -15.99 -29.17 -4.12
CA GLY A 243 -17.04 -28.89 -3.15
C GLY A 243 -18.34 -28.38 -3.73
N LYS A 244 -19.24 -27.95 -2.84
CA LYS A 244 -20.60 -27.55 -3.22
C LYS A 244 -20.62 -26.17 -3.86
N LEU A 245 -21.36 -26.06 -4.95
CA LEU A 245 -21.72 -24.80 -5.59
C LEU A 245 -23.06 -24.25 -5.03
N PRO A 246 -23.33 -22.95 -5.17
CA PRO A 246 -24.62 -22.39 -4.83
C PRO A 246 -25.73 -22.96 -5.70
N ASP A 247 -26.74 -23.54 -5.07
CA ASP A 247 -28.00 -24.03 -5.67
C ASP A 247 -29.18 -23.12 -5.31
N SER A 248 -28.96 -22.18 -4.39
CA SER A 248 -29.99 -21.32 -3.80
C SER A 248 -29.38 -19.97 -3.38
N LEU A 249 -30.24 -19.07 -2.93
CA LEU A 249 -29.84 -17.82 -2.30
C LEU A 249 -29.11 -18.09 -0.97
N PRO A 250 -28.14 -17.25 -0.59
CA PRO A 250 -27.48 -17.40 0.70
C PRO A 250 -28.49 -17.21 1.84
N THR A 251 -28.46 -18.14 2.78
CA THR A 251 -29.28 -18.09 4.00
C THR A 251 -28.46 -17.56 5.15
N LEU A 252 -29.13 -17.06 6.18
CA LEU A 252 -28.49 -16.61 7.40
C LEU A 252 -27.70 -17.77 8.03
N PHE A 253 -26.43 -17.56 8.28
CA PHE A 253 -25.54 -18.53 8.89
C PHE A 253 -25.04 -17.99 10.24
N ILE A 254 -25.31 -18.69 11.30
CA ILE A 254 -24.81 -18.39 12.65
C ILE A 254 -23.75 -19.43 12.97
N PRO A 255 -22.48 -19.03 13.17
CA PRO A 255 -21.43 -19.98 13.46
C PRO A 255 -21.66 -20.68 14.80
N ASN A 256 -21.54 -22.00 14.81
CA ASN A 256 -21.67 -22.80 16.03
C ASN A 256 -20.31 -22.95 16.73
N VAL A 257 -19.84 -21.85 17.32
CA VAL A 257 -18.60 -21.81 18.10
C VAL A 257 -18.90 -21.45 19.56
N PRO A 258 -18.20 -22.04 20.53
CA PRO A 258 -18.36 -21.66 21.94
C PRO A 258 -17.89 -20.22 22.16
N LEU A 259 -18.71 -19.41 22.83
CA LEU A 259 -18.37 -18.02 23.16
C LEU A 259 -17.43 -17.98 24.40
N THR A 260 -16.23 -18.53 24.25
CA THR A 260 -15.22 -18.60 25.30
C THR A 260 -14.02 -17.70 24.99
N LEU A 261 -13.21 -17.41 26.01
CA LEU A 261 -11.94 -16.70 25.81
C LEU A 261 -10.97 -17.49 24.92
N GLU A 262 -11.02 -18.82 24.99
CA GLU A 262 -10.23 -19.71 24.15
C GLU A 262 -10.57 -19.51 22.67
N THR A 263 -11.85 -19.55 22.29
CA THR A 263 -12.28 -19.25 20.92
C THR A 263 -11.78 -17.87 20.48
N LEU A 264 -11.90 -16.86 21.37
CA LEU A 264 -11.43 -15.51 21.04
C LEU A 264 -9.92 -15.50 20.81
N THR A 265 -9.12 -16.21 21.59
CA THR A 265 -7.65 -16.27 21.41
C THR A 265 -7.26 -16.97 20.10
N ILE A 266 -8.05 -17.94 19.64
CA ILE A 266 -7.85 -18.61 18.36
C ILE A 266 -8.17 -17.66 17.20
N ILE A 267 -9.36 -17.02 17.19
CA ILE A 267 -9.82 -16.26 16.02
C ILE A 267 -9.26 -14.83 15.96
N ALA A 268 -8.94 -14.19 17.09
CA ALA A 268 -8.55 -12.78 17.12
C ALA A 268 -7.31 -12.43 16.29
N PRO A 269 -6.22 -13.21 16.28
CA PRO A 269 -5.06 -12.93 15.43
C PRO A 269 -5.42 -12.91 13.94
N TYR A 270 -6.19 -13.88 13.47
CA TYR A 270 -6.64 -13.97 12.07
C TYR A 270 -7.64 -12.87 11.73
N ALA A 271 -8.57 -12.56 12.63
CA ALA A 271 -9.54 -11.48 12.48
C ALA A 271 -8.84 -10.11 12.39
N LEU A 272 -7.82 -9.87 13.22
CA LEU A 272 -7.03 -8.65 13.18
C LEU A 272 -6.20 -8.57 11.89
N ALA A 273 -5.55 -9.66 11.49
CA ALA A 273 -4.81 -9.75 10.24
C ALA A 273 -5.72 -9.48 9.04
N MET A 274 -6.91 -10.11 8.99
CA MET A 274 -7.94 -9.86 7.99
C MET A 274 -8.38 -8.39 7.96
N ALA A 275 -8.59 -7.77 9.13
CA ALA A 275 -8.99 -6.37 9.22
C ALA A 275 -7.91 -5.44 8.66
N VAL A 276 -6.65 -5.63 9.04
CA VAL A 276 -5.52 -4.81 8.60
C VAL A 276 -5.27 -4.97 7.10
N VAL A 277 -5.14 -6.22 6.61
CA VAL A 277 -4.89 -6.52 5.20
C VAL A 277 -6.05 -6.03 4.33
N GLY A 278 -7.30 -6.31 4.73
CA GLY A 278 -8.47 -5.90 3.98
C GLY A 278 -8.64 -4.38 3.90
N LEU A 279 -8.36 -3.64 4.99
CA LEU A 279 -8.37 -2.17 4.97
C LEU A 279 -7.23 -1.61 4.11
N LEU A 280 -6.04 -2.18 4.20
CA LEU A 280 -4.88 -1.74 3.42
C LEU A 280 -5.19 -1.88 1.92
N GLU A 281 -5.62 -3.05 1.46
CA GLU A 281 -5.93 -3.31 0.06
C GLU A 281 -7.10 -2.44 -0.43
N SER A 282 -8.17 -2.30 0.37
CA SER A 282 -9.32 -1.48 0.01
C SER A 282 -8.99 0.01 -0.09
N LEU A 283 -8.17 0.55 0.82
CA LEU A 283 -7.77 1.95 0.79
C LEU A 283 -6.76 2.25 -0.33
N MET A 284 -5.89 1.28 -0.66
CA MET A 284 -5.02 1.35 -1.84
C MET A 284 -5.84 1.36 -3.14
N THR A 285 -6.80 0.45 -3.25
CA THR A 285 -7.72 0.39 -4.41
C THR A 285 -8.51 1.68 -4.55
N ALA A 286 -9.05 2.22 -3.44
CA ALA A 286 -9.76 3.49 -3.45
C ALA A 286 -8.87 4.65 -3.91
N LYS A 287 -7.60 4.68 -3.51
CA LYS A 287 -6.62 5.68 -3.96
C LYS A 287 -6.35 5.55 -5.47
N LEU A 288 -6.17 4.32 -5.96
CA LEU A 288 -5.96 4.06 -7.37
C LEU A 288 -7.16 4.50 -8.22
N VAL A 289 -8.39 4.26 -7.75
CA VAL A 289 -9.61 4.75 -8.42
C VAL A 289 -9.67 6.27 -8.39
N ASP A 290 -9.30 6.92 -7.28
CA ASP A 290 -9.22 8.38 -7.18
C ASP A 290 -8.29 8.95 -8.26
N GLU A 291 -7.10 8.36 -8.43
CA GLU A 291 -6.10 8.75 -9.43
C GLU A 291 -6.57 8.53 -10.87
N VAL A 292 -7.23 7.40 -11.15
CA VAL A 292 -7.72 7.06 -12.51
C VAL A 292 -8.92 7.89 -12.93
N THR A 293 -9.72 8.37 -11.99
CA THR A 293 -10.98 9.07 -12.26
C THR A 293 -10.94 10.57 -11.97
N ASP A 294 -9.82 11.08 -11.42
CA ASP A 294 -9.66 12.46 -10.93
C ASP A 294 -10.77 12.89 -9.97
N THR A 295 -11.25 11.93 -9.13
CA THR A 295 -12.34 12.17 -8.16
C THR A 295 -11.93 11.65 -6.79
N GLY A 296 -12.36 12.34 -5.72
CA GLY A 296 -12.03 11.94 -4.35
C GLY A 296 -12.96 10.88 -3.77
N SER A 297 -12.43 10.05 -2.86
CA SER A 297 -13.17 9.09 -2.05
C SER A 297 -13.22 9.48 -0.57
N ARG A 298 -14.24 9.00 0.13
CA ARG A 298 -14.37 9.14 1.59
C ARG A 298 -13.71 7.92 2.26
N LYS A 299 -12.40 7.99 2.52
CA LYS A 299 -11.58 6.87 3.03
C LYS A 299 -12.12 6.26 4.33
N THR A 300 -12.54 7.08 5.30
CA THR A 300 -13.13 6.60 6.56
C THR A 300 -14.45 5.86 6.31
N ARG A 301 -15.32 6.40 5.43
CA ARG A 301 -16.56 5.72 5.07
C ARG A 301 -16.28 4.40 4.35
N GLU A 302 -15.22 4.35 3.54
CA GLU A 302 -14.81 3.11 2.90
C GLU A 302 -14.38 2.06 3.92
N ALA A 303 -13.52 2.43 4.88
CA ALA A 303 -13.08 1.54 5.94
C ALA A 303 -14.25 0.98 6.76
N LEU A 304 -15.21 1.84 7.15
CA LEU A 304 -16.43 1.42 7.84
C LEU A 304 -17.31 0.54 6.95
N GLY A 305 -17.42 0.89 5.67
CA GLY A 305 -18.20 0.10 4.69
C GLY A 305 -17.65 -1.30 4.51
N GLN A 306 -16.34 -1.48 4.49
CA GLN A 306 -15.70 -2.80 4.43
C GLN A 306 -16.01 -3.63 5.67
N GLY A 307 -16.01 -3.03 6.87
CA GLY A 307 -16.41 -3.71 8.10
C GLY A 307 -17.87 -4.20 8.05
N VAL A 308 -18.80 -3.33 7.63
CA VAL A 308 -20.21 -3.71 7.45
C VAL A 308 -20.37 -4.83 6.41
N ALA A 309 -19.65 -4.73 5.27
CA ALA A 309 -19.71 -5.72 4.21
C ALA A 309 -19.18 -7.09 4.66
N ASN A 310 -18.09 -7.11 5.46
CA ASN A 310 -17.53 -8.34 6.02
C ASN A 310 -18.46 -8.98 7.06
N ILE A 311 -19.08 -8.18 7.95
CA ILE A 311 -20.08 -8.70 8.89
C ILE A 311 -21.26 -9.31 8.11
N ALA A 312 -21.77 -8.59 7.11
CA ALA A 312 -22.84 -9.13 6.28
C ALA A 312 -22.40 -10.42 5.55
N SER A 313 -21.20 -10.44 4.98
CA SER A 313 -20.65 -11.65 4.34
C SER A 313 -20.61 -12.84 5.31
N GLY A 314 -20.08 -12.67 6.51
CA GLY A 314 -20.06 -13.71 7.53
C GLY A 314 -21.45 -14.20 7.91
N LEU A 315 -22.42 -13.29 8.12
CA LEU A 315 -23.82 -13.63 8.44
C LEU A 315 -24.51 -14.43 7.32
N PHE A 316 -24.04 -14.34 6.08
CA PHE A 316 -24.56 -15.12 4.95
C PHE A 316 -23.59 -16.24 4.51
N GLY A 317 -22.73 -16.71 5.42
CA GLY A 317 -21.86 -17.87 5.21
C GLY A 317 -20.70 -17.62 4.24
N GLY A 318 -20.31 -16.35 4.04
CA GLY A 318 -19.19 -15.98 3.17
C GLY A 318 -17.86 -15.85 3.94
N MET A 319 -16.76 -16.10 3.25
CA MET A 319 -15.38 -16.04 3.80
C MET A 319 -14.86 -14.63 4.03
N GLY A 320 -15.68 -13.60 3.83
CA GLY A 320 -15.21 -12.22 3.85
C GLY A 320 -14.37 -11.85 2.62
N GLY A 321 -13.78 -10.65 2.67
CA GLY A 321 -12.99 -10.13 1.56
C GLY A 321 -12.61 -8.67 1.72
N CYS A 322 -12.23 -8.06 0.60
CA CYS A 322 -11.88 -6.65 0.52
C CYS A 322 -12.04 -6.12 -0.92
N ALA A 323 -11.65 -4.87 -1.17
CA ALA A 323 -11.70 -4.31 -2.51
C ALA A 323 -10.60 -4.89 -3.40
N MET A 324 -10.98 -5.31 -4.58
CA MET A 324 -10.14 -5.98 -5.57
C MET A 324 -9.60 -4.97 -6.58
N ILE A 325 -8.28 -4.86 -6.71
CA ILE A 325 -7.63 -3.93 -7.66
C ILE A 325 -7.97 -4.30 -9.10
N GLY A 326 -7.81 -5.58 -9.46
CA GLY A 326 -8.01 -6.07 -10.83
C GLY A 326 -9.41 -5.80 -11.37
N GLN A 327 -10.45 -6.28 -10.67
CA GLN A 327 -11.86 -6.14 -11.04
C GLN A 327 -12.32 -4.68 -10.99
N THR A 328 -11.80 -3.91 -10.05
CA THR A 328 -12.06 -2.46 -10.00
C THR A 328 -11.50 -1.78 -11.26
N MET A 329 -10.30 -2.15 -11.73
CA MET A 329 -9.75 -1.59 -12.96
C MET A 329 -10.51 -2.05 -14.20
N ILE A 330 -11.01 -3.28 -14.24
CA ILE A 330 -11.93 -3.74 -15.29
C ILE A 330 -13.18 -2.87 -15.29
N ASN A 331 -13.80 -2.64 -14.15
CA ASN A 331 -15.01 -1.82 -14.01
C ASN A 331 -14.79 -0.35 -14.40
N VAL A 332 -13.76 0.28 -13.82
CA VAL A 332 -13.54 1.73 -13.91
C VAL A 332 -12.77 2.13 -15.18
N LYS A 333 -11.68 1.42 -15.51
CA LYS A 333 -10.77 1.78 -16.60
C LYS A 333 -11.14 1.14 -17.92
N ALA A 334 -11.44 -0.16 -17.93
CA ALA A 334 -11.78 -0.87 -19.15
C ALA A 334 -13.23 -0.63 -19.58
N SER A 335 -14.20 -0.73 -18.63
CA SER A 335 -15.63 -0.60 -18.92
C SER A 335 -16.16 0.84 -18.74
N GLY A 336 -15.41 1.70 -18.09
CA GLY A 336 -15.74 3.12 -17.92
C GLY A 336 -16.85 3.40 -16.92
N ALA A 337 -17.14 2.47 -16.00
CA ALA A 337 -18.12 2.67 -14.93
C ALA A 337 -17.67 3.78 -13.96
N ARG A 338 -18.64 4.52 -13.41
CA ARG A 338 -18.40 5.65 -12.51
C ARG A 338 -19.34 5.67 -11.31
N THR A 339 -20.36 4.83 -11.29
CA THR A 339 -21.40 4.84 -10.24
C THR A 339 -21.41 3.55 -9.43
N ARG A 340 -22.23 3.51 -8.40
CA ARG A 340 -22.45 2.33 -7.55
C ARG A 340 -23.31 1.25 -8.22
N ILE A 341 -23.96 1.58 -9.35
CA ILE A 341 -24.84 0.67 -10.08
C ILE A 341 -24.04 -0.51 -10.59
N SER A 342 -22.89 -0.31 -11.19
CA SER A 342 -22.06 -1.40 -11.71
C SER A 342 -21.57 -2.33 -10.59
N THR A 343 -21.19 -1.78 -9.42
CA THR A 343 -20.80 -2.57 -8.25
C THR A 343 -21.97 -3.41 -7.73
N PHE A 344 -23.17 -2.82 -7.59
CA PHE A 344 -24.37 -3.54 -7.19
C PHE A 344 -24.70 -4.66 -8.18
N LEU A 345 -24.74 -4.32 -9.46
CA LEU A 345 -25.09 -5.28 -10.52
C LEU A 345 -24.04 -6.38 -10.68
N SER A 346 -22.78 -6.13 -10.40
CA SER A 346 -21.76 -7.19 -10.45
C SER A 346 -22.04 -8.31 -9.45
N GLY A 347 -22.48 -7.97 -8.22
CA GLY A 347 -22.93 -8.97 -7.25
C GLY A 347 -24.20 -9.70 -7.69
N VAL A 348 -25.23 -8.95 -8.11
CA VAL A 348 -26.49 -9.55 -8.52
C VAL A 348 -26.32 -10.48 -9.73
N PHE A 349 -25.60 -10.04 -10.76
CA PHE A 349 -25.32 -10.87 -11.94
C PHE A 349 -24.49 -12.10 -11.58
N LEU A 350 -23.51 -11.97 -10.70
CA LEU A 350 -22.72 -13.11 -10.22
C LEU A 350 -23.65 -14.16 -9.62
N LEU A 351 -24.52 -13.78 -8.68
CA LEU A 351 -25.43 -14.73 -8.03
C LEU A 351 -26.40 -15.36 -9.03
N VAL A 352 -27.01 -14.55 -9.91
CA VAL A 352 -27.95 -15.06 -10.94
C VAL A 352 -27.25 -16.05 -11.88
N LEU A 353 -26.03 -15.74 -12.31
CA LEU A 353 -25.26 -16.62 -13.18
C LEU A 353 -24.88 -17.93 -12.50
N VAL A 354 -24.43 -17.87 -11.24
CA VAL A 354 -23.96 -19.07 -10.52
C VAL A 354 -25.11 -19.97 -10.13
N VAL A 355 -26.21 -19.42 -9.60
CA VAL A 355 -27.41 -20.22 -9.27
C VAL A 355 -28.09 -20.76 -10.52
N GLY A 356 -28.13 -19.96 -11.60
CA GLY A 356 -28.76 -20.37 -12.87
C GLY A 356 -27.93 -21.32 -13.72
N LEU A 357 -26.59 -21.33 -13.57
CA LEU A 357 -25.65 -22.12 -14.35
C LEU A 357 -24.76 -23.02 -13.48
N GLY A 358 -25.22 -23.39 -12.28
CA GLY A 358 -24.42 -24.18 -11.32
C GLY A 358 -23.84 -25.46 -11.93
N ASP A 359 -24.64 -26.22 -12.67
CA ASP A 359 -24.21 -27.44 -13.33
C ASP A 359 -23.10 -27.18 -14.39
N VAL A 360 -23.17 -26.03 -15.10
CA VAL A 360 -22.15 -25.63 -16.05
C VAL A 360 -20.86 -25.19 -15.35
N VAL A 361 -20.98 -24.57 -14.18
CA VAL A 361 -19.81 -24.18 -13.36
C VAL A 361 -19.14 -25.43 -12.76
N ALA A 362 -19.90 -26.45 -12.39
CA ALA A 362 -19.38 -27.68 -11.81
C ALA A 362 -18.42 -28.45 -12.74
N ILE A 363 -18.68 -28.42 -14.05
CA ILE A 363 -17.85 -29.12 -15.04
C ILE A 363 -16.61 -28.34 -15.49
N ILE A 364 -16.35 -27.15 -14.96
CA ILE A 364 -15.16 -26.36 -15.28
C ILE A 364 -13.91 -27.13 -14.80
N PRO A 365 -12.93 -27.40 -15.68
CA PRO A 365 -11.71 -28.09 -15.29
C PRO A 365 -10.84 -27.22 -14.37
N MET A 366 -10.28 -27.82 -13.31
CA MET A 366 -9.37 -27.13 -12.39
C MET A 366 -8.17 -26.53 -13.12
N ALA A 367 -7.67 -27.19 -14.18
CA ALA A 367 -6.58 -26.67 -15.02
C ALA A 367 -6.90 -25.28 -15.63
N ALA A 368 -8.19 -24.98 -15.93
CA ALA A 368 -8.59 -23.68 -16.43
C ALA A 368 -8.52 -22.60 -15.33
N LEU A 369 -8.95 -22.92 -14.10
CA LEU A 369 -8.85 -22.01 -12.98
C LEU A 369 -7.40 -21.75 -12.59
N VAL A 370 -6.56 -22.78 -12.59
CA VAL A 370 -5.10 -22.65 -12.36
C VAL A 370 -4.47 -21.72 -13.39
N ALA A 371 -4.80 -21.87 -14.68
CA ALA A 371 -4.32 -20.96 -15.71
C ALA A 371 -4.72 -19.50 -15.46
N VAL A 372 -5.97 -19.28 -15.03
CA VAL A 372 -6.45 -17.94 -14.65
C VAL A 372 -5.67 -17.41 -13.45
N MET A 373 -5.50 -18.21 -12.40
CA MET A 373 -4.82 -17.76 -11.17
C MET A 373 -3.32 -17.50 -11.36
N VAL A 374 -2.64 -18.30 -12.18
CA VAL A 374 -1.28 -18.01 -12.61
C VAL A 374 -1.19 -16.66 -13.31
N MET A 375 -2.14 -16.37 -14.20
CA MET A 375 -2.18 -15.07 -14.90
C MET A 375 -2.58 -13.90 -13.99
N VAL A 376 -3.43 -14.14 -12.99
CA VAL A 376 -3.74 -13.16 -11.94
C VAL A 376 -2.48 -12.86 -11.13
N SER A 377 -1.73 -13.87 -10.72
CA SER A 377 -0.45 -13.71 -10.03
C SER A 377 0.55 -12.90 -10.86
N VAL A 378 0.76 -13.27 -12.14
CA VAL A 378 1.64 -12.54 -13.07
C VAL A 378 1.19 -11.09 -13.26
N GLY A 379 -0.13 -10.85 -13.35
CA GLY A 379 -0.71 -9.51 -13.51
C GLY A 379 -0.67 -8.66 -12.23
N THR A 380 -0.69 -9.29 -11.06
CA THR A 380 -0.60 -8.63 -9.76
C THR A 380 0.83 -8.21 -9.43
N PHE A 381 1.81 -8.98 -9.85
CA PHE A 381 3.22 -8.70 -9.59
C PHE A 381 3.66 -7.38 -10.24
N ASP A 382 4.28 -6.50 -9.47
CA ASP A 382 4.87 -5.24 -9.99
C ASP A 382 6.24 -5.50 -10.63
N TRP A 383 6.23 -5.93 -11.90
CA TRP A 383 7.42 -6.18 -12.70
C TRP A 383 8.32 -4.95 -12.86
N HIS A 384 7.76 -3.75 -12.69
CA HIS A 384 8.56 -2.52 -12.77
C HIS A 384 9.50 -2.39 -11.57
N SER A 385 9.09 -2.87 -10.41
CA SER A 385 9.85 -2.79 -9.16
C SER A 385 11.16 -3.56 -9.19
N ILE A 386 11.26 -4.64 -9.97
CA ILE A 386 12.45 -5.49 -10.08
C ILE A 386 13.34 -5.15 -11.29
N LYS A 387 12.94 -4.22 -12.15
CA LYS A 387 13.76 -3.83 -13.32
C LYS A 387 15.09 -3.21 -12.85
N PRO A 388 16.25 -3.62 -13.44
CA PRO A 388 17.55 -3.07 -13.05
C PRO A 388 17.62 -1.55 -13.14
N SER A 389 16.94 -0.95 -14.13
CA SER A 389 16.87 0.51 -14.29
C SER A 389 16.13 1.20 -13.17
N THR A 390 15.10 0.56 -12.59
CA THR A 390 14.35 1.06 -11.44
C THR A 390 15.17 0.90 -10.16
N LEU A 391 15.72 -0.29 -9.91
CA LEU A 391 16.54 -0.59 -8.74
C LEU A 391 17.75 0.32 -8.61
N ARG A 392 18.42 0.65 -9.73
CA ARG A 392 19.56 1.58 -9.74
C ARG A 392 19.19 3.03 -9.41
N ARG A 393 17.93 3.43 -9.66
CA ARG A 393 17.44 4.80 -9.38
C ARG A 393 16.77 4.93 -8.02
N MET A 394 16.28 3.82 -7.47
CA MET A 394 15.67 3.83 -6.14
C MET A 394 16.73 3.92 -5.04
N PRO A 395 16.44 4.66 -3.96
CA PRO A 395 17.28 4.62 -2.77
C PRO A 395 17.39 3.19 -2.23
N VAL A 396 18.61 2.78 -1.87
CA VAL A 396 18.89 1.42 -1.38
C VAL A 396 17.96 1.03 -0.20
N GLY A 397 17.71 1.97 0.72
CA GLY A 397 16.82 1.73 1.86
C GLY A 397 15.39 1.36 1.46
N GLU A 398 14.84 1.97 0.41
CA GLU A 398 13.50 1.63 -0.09
C GLU A 398 13.47 0.24 -0.75
N THR A 399 14.52 -0.12 -1.48
CA THR A 399 14.68 -1.46 -2.05
C THR A 399 14.79 -2.52 -0.95
N VAL A 400 15.57 -2.25 0.10
CA VAL A 400 15.70 -3.16 1.26
C VAL A 400 14.35 -3.35 1.95
N VAL A 401 13.59 -2.28 2.19
CA VAL A 401 12.25 -2.37 2.79
C VAL A 401 11.30 -3.21 1.92
N MET A 402 11.29 -2.99 0.60
CA MET A 402 10.48 -3.77 -0.33
C MET A 402 10.83 -5.26 -0.26
N VAL A 403 12.11 -5.61 -0.39
CA VAL A 403 12.59 -7.00 -0.36
C VAL A 403 12.32 -7.64 1.00
N LEU A 404 12.56 -6.92 2.10
CA LEU A 404 12.28 -7.40 3.46
C LEU A 404 10.79 -7.72 3.63
N THR A 405 9.90 -6.85 3.15
CA THR A 405 8.46 -7.10 3.19
C THR A 405 8.10 -8.37 2.44
N VAL A 406 8.63 -8.56 1.21
CA VAL A 406 8.39 -9.79 0.42
C VAL A 406 8.89 -11.03 1.16
N VAL A 407 10.14 -11.01 1.64
CA VAL A 407 10.76 -12.16 2.30
C VAL A 407 9.99 -12.57 3.55
N ILE A 408 9.60 -11.60 4.38
CA ILE A 408 8.86 -11.89 5.61
C ILE A 408 7.47 -12.46 5.29
N VAL A 409 6.74 -11.86 4.36
CA VAL A 409 5.43 -12.39 3.95
C VAL A 409 5.54 -13.82 3.46
N VAL A 410 6.48 -14.10 2.55
CA VAL A 410 6.64 -15.44 1.95
C VAL A 410 7.15 -16.46 2.96
N ALA A 411 8.01 -16.05 3.90
CA ALA A 411 8.55 -16.95 4.93
C ALA A 411 7.55 -17.26 6.05
N THR A 412 6.61 -16.37 6.31
CA THR A 412 5.61 -16.52 7.39
C THR A 412 4.22 -16.89 6.86
N ASP A 413 4.02 -16.92 5.55
CA ASP A 413 2.72 -17.02 4.89
C ASP A 413 1.68 -16.01 5.44
N ASN A 414 2.17 -14.88 5.99
CA ASN A 414 1.34 -13.89 6.67
C ASN A 414 1.56 -12.46 6.16
N LEU A 415 0.61 -11.99 5.36
CA LEU A 415 0.62 -10.64 4.77
C LEU A 415 0.63 -9.53 5.83
N ALA A 416 -0.09 -9.71 6.94
CA ALA A 416 -0.17 -8.67 7.98
C ALA A 416 1.18 -8.47 8.69
N ILE A 417 1.87 -9.56 9.05
CA ILE A 417 3.19 -9.52 9.69
C ILE A 417 4.19 -8.81 8.77
N GLY A 418 4.21 -9.17 7.48
CA GLY A 418 5.11 -8.56 6.51
C GLY A 418 4.89 -7.05 6.35
N VAL A 419 3.64 -6.60 6.31
CA VAL A 419 3.31 -5.16 6.23
C VAL A 419 3.75 -4.42 7.50
N ILE A 420 3.45 -4.96 8.68
CA ILE A 420 3.83 -4.32 9.96
C ILE A 420 5.35 -4.16 10.05
N ILE A 421 6.09 -5.24 9.80
CA ILE A 421 7.56 -5.21 9.87
C ILE A 421 8.13 -4.30 8.75
N GLY A 422 7.54 -4.34 7.56
CA GLY A 422 7.91 -3.46 6.45
C GLY A 422 7.74 -1.97 6.80
N VAL A 423 6.62 -1.60 7.45
CA VAL A 423 6.37 -0.22 7.90
C VAL A 423 7.37 0.18 8.97
N ILE A 424 7.64 -0.68 9.97
CA ILE A 424 8.63 -0.41 11.01
C ILE A 424 10.02 -0.20 10.39
N ALA A 425 10.45 -1.09 9.50
CA ALA A 425 11.71 -0.97 8.78
C ALA A 425 11.79 0.34 7.97
N ALA A 426 10.72 0.69 7.28
CA ALA A 426 10.66 1.94 6.52
C ALA A 426 10.75 3.19 7.42
N MET A 427 10.13 3.17 8.60
CA MET A 427 10.24 4.25 9.58
C MET A 427 11.68 4.39 10.10
N ILE A 428 12.36 3.27 10.37
CA ILE A 428 13.78 3.27 10.79
C ILE A 428 14.66 3.85 9.67
N VAL A 429 14.48 3.40 8.43
CA VAL A 429 15.23 3.91 7.27
C VAL A 429 14.98 5.40 7.07
N PHE A 430 13.74 5.85 7.23
CA PHE A 430 13.36 7.25 7.13
C PHE A 430 14.01 8.09 8.24
N ALA A 431 13.88 7.66 9.51
CA ALA A 431 14.48 8.35 10.66
C ALA A 431 15.98 8.48 10.51
N ARG A 432 16.68 7.38 10.13
CA ARG A 432 18.13 7.40 9.87
C ARG A 432 18.51 8.34 8.74
N ARG A 433 17.70 8.42 7.68
CA ARG A 433 17.98 9.32 6.55
C ARG A 433 17.82 10.79 6.95
N VAL A 434 16.76 11.10 7.72
CA VAL A 434 16.49 12.48 8.16
C VAL A 434 17.53 12.96 9.16
N SER A 435 18.02 12.09 10.07
CA SER A 435 19.07 12.47 11.04
C SER A 435 20.38 12.94 10.38
N HIS A 436 20.69 12.45 9.20
CA HIS A 436 21.90 12.85 8.46
C HIS A 436 21.77 14.19 7.72
N PHE A 437 20.62 14.84 7.72
CA PHE A 437 20.46 16.18 7.15
C PHE A 437 20.74 17.32 8.15
N THR A 438 21.08 16.99 9.39
CA THR A 438 21.48 17.98 10.37
C THR A 438 22.96 18.27 10.20
N THR A 439 23.29 19.53 9.94
CA THR A 439 24.68 20.01 9.82
C THR A 439 24.92 21.11 10.84
N VAL A 440 26.10 21.08 11.45
CA VAL A 440 26.59 22.13 12.34
C VAL A 440 27.87 22.67 11.75
N SER A 441 27.92 23.96 11.48
CA SER A 441 29.12 24.64 11.03
C SER A 441 29.58 25.62 12.10
N ARG A 442 30.90 25.62 12.41
CA ARG A 442 31.55 26.52 13.37
C ARG A 442 32.33 27.58 12.66
N SER A 443 32.13 28.83 13.01
CA SER A 443 32.99 29.97 12.61
C SER A 443 33.35 30.82 13.82
N ILE A 444 34.53 31.42 13.83
CA ILE A 444 34.92 32.42 14.83
C ILE A 444 34.82 33.79 14.17
N GLU A 445 33.95 34.63 14.75
CA GLU A 445 33.72 35.99 14.27
C GLU A 445 34.15 37.01 15.32
N THR A 446 34.59 38.19 14.87
CA THR A 446 34.98 39.28 15.73
C THR A 446 33.90 40.35 15.69
N LEU A 447 33.32 40.65 16.83
CA LEU A 447 32.32 41.70 17.00
C LEU A 447 32.97 43.08 16.73
N SER A 448 32.12 44.06 16.45
CA SER A 448 32.58 45.46 16.30
C SER A 448 33.25 46.04 17.55
N THR A 449 33.07 45.38 18.69
CA THR A 449 33.71 45.70 19.97
C THR A 449 35.14 45.16 20.10
N GLY A 450 35.59 44.31 19.16
CA GLY A 450 36.88 43.61 19.21
C GLY A 450 36.85 42.27 19.95
N GLU A 451 35.72 41.87 20.54
CA GLU A 451 35.56 40.57 21.18
C GLU A 451 35.31 39.48 20.15
N GLN A 452 35.92 38.31 20.37
CA GLN A 452 35.69 37.14 19.53
C GLN A 452 34.54 36.30 20.10
N HIS A 453 33.70 35.75 19.23
CA HIS A 453 32.70 34.77 19.58
C HIS A 453 32.71 33.59 18.61
N ALA A 454 32.33 32.41 19.09
CA ALA A 454 32.08 31.24 18.25
C ALA A 454 30.63 31.26 17.78
N LEU A 455 30.44 31.26 16.46
CA LEU A 455 29.10 31.12 15.85
C LEU A 455 28.95 29.70 15.33
N TYR A 456 27.98 28.99 15.93
CA TYR A 456 27.55 27.67 15.47
C TYR A 456 26.25 27.82 14.68
N THR A 457 26.31 27.62 13.38
CA THR A 457 25.09 27.60 12.55
C THR A 457 24.58 26.16 12.45
N VAL A 458 23.38 25.93 12.98
CA VAL A 458 22.71 24.63 12.99
C VAL A 458 21.63 24.63 11.91
N GLU A 459 21.74 23.71 10.96
CA GLU A 459 20.77 23.56 9.87
C GLU A 459 20.17 22.16 9.90
N GLY A 460 18.86 22.06 9.63
CA GLY A 460 18.12 20.81 9.47
C GLY A 460 17.10 20.53 10.57
N GLU A 461 16.57 19.31 10.56
CA GLU A 461 15.50 18.87 11.43
C GLU A 461 16.07 18.22 12.70
N LEU A 462 15.77 18.80 13.86
CA LEU A 462 16.30 18.35 15.15
C LEU A 462 15.26 17.51 15.89
N PHE A 463 15.59 16.25 16.14
CA PHE A 463 14.77 15.28 16.86
C PHE A 463 15.66 14.23 17.53
N PHE A 464 15.08 13.29 18.27
CA PHE A 464 15.82 12.32 19.10
C PHE A 464 17.00 11.63 18.38
N ALA A 465 16.87 11.35 17.07
CA ALA A 465 17.91 10.65 16.33
C ALA A 465 19.07 11.56 15.86
N SER A 466 18.87 12.89 15.73
CA SER A 466 19.90 13.87 15.38
C SER A 466 20.51 14.57 16.61
N SER A 467 19.79 14.57 17.74
CA SER A 467 20.20 15.31 18.95
C SER A 467 21.47 14.76 19.61
N ASN A 468 21.70 13.44 19.54
CA ASN A 468 22.92 12.83 20.07
C ASN A 468 24.18 13.28 19.30
N ASP A 469 24.07 13.38 17.98
CA ASP A 469 25.17 13.84 17.14
C ASP A 469 25.42 15.34 17.34
N LEU A 470 24.36 16.11 17.63
CA LEU A 470 24.45 17.54 17.90
C LEU A 470 25.39 17.84 19.07
N THR A 471 25.26 17.13 20.20
CA THR A 471 26.05 17.38 21.41
C THR A 471 27.55 17.14 21.23
N THR A 472 27.96 16.37 20.24
CA THR A 472 29.38 16.03 19.98
C THR A 472 30.10 17.03 19.06
N GLN A 473 29.37 17.98 18.47
CA GLN A 473 29.91 18.90 17.45
C GLN A 473 30.34 20.25 18.03
N PHE A 474 30.26 20.42 19.36
CA PHE A 474 30.65 21.65 20.05
C PHE A 474 32.01 21.50 20.76
N ASP A 475 32.89 22.51 20.61
CA ASP A 475 34.19 22.54 21.23
C ASP A 475 34.12 23.38 22.53
N HIS A 476 33.74 22.73 23.62
CA HIS A 476 33.53 23.40 24.91
C HIS A 476 34.84 23.98 25.51
N VAL A 477 36.01 23.49 25.08
CA VAL A 477 37.32 23.88 25.65
C VAL A 477 37.95 25.06 24.89
N ASP A 478 38.03 24.96 23.57
CA ASP A 478 38.80 25.91 22.74
C ASP A 478 37.96 27.07 22.17
N ASP A 479 36.63 27.09 22.43
CA ASP A 479 35.79 28.21 22.01
C ASP A 479 36.04 29.48 22.84
N PRO A 480 35.78 30.67 22.30
CA PRO A 480 35.75 31.93 23.05
C PRO A 480 34.70 31.97 24.18
N ASP A 481 34.82 33.00 25.04
CA ASP A 481 33.91 33.19 26.18
C ASP A 481 32.44 33.38 25.81
N LEU A 482 32.15 33.83 24.56
CA LEU A 482 30.83 33.96 24.01
C LEU A 482 30.63 32.96 22.88
N VAL A 483 29.57 32.15 22.98
CA VAL A 483 29.15 31.18 21.98
C VAL A 483 27.73 31.50 21.55
N VAL A 484 27.51 31.66 20.25
CA VAL A 484 26.20 31.90 19.67
C VAL A 484 25.81 30.66 18.86
N ILE A 485 24.64 30.08 19.18
CA ILE A 485 24.05 28.95 18.46
C ILE A 485 22.91 29.50 17.59
N ASP A 486 23.17 29.65 16.29
CA ASP A 486 22.16 30.12 15.33
C ASP A 486 21.31 28.95 14.83
N MET A 487 20.05 28.98 15.22
CA MET A 487 19.02 27.99 14.91
C MET A 487 18.09 28.44 13.79
N THR A 488 18.44 29.49 13.04
CA THR A 488 17.58 30.06 11.97
C THR A 488 17.26 29.05 10.89
N GLY A 489 18.21 28.13 10.59
CA GLY A 489 18.06 27.05 9.61
C GLY A 489 17.51 25.74 10.17
N SER A 490 17.07 25.71 11.42
CA SER A 490 16.68 24.47 12.09
C SER A 490 15.28 24.49 12.70
N HIS A 491 14.75 23.29 13.00
CA HIS A 491 13.44 23.13 13.64
C HIS A 491 13.51 22.07 14.75
N ILE A 492 12.99 22.41 15.93
CA ILE A 492 12.93 21.52 17.09
C ILE A 492 11.62 20.72 17.07
N TRP A 493 11.71 19.39 17.01
CA TRP A 493 10.57 18.50 16.94
C TRP A 493 10.19 17.82 18.25
N ASP A 494 11.16 17.60 19.14
CA ASP A 494 10.94 16.81 20.36
C ASP A 494 11.73 17.30 21.58
N ALA A 495 11.38 16.72 22.74
CA ALA A 495 12.01 17.05 24.01
C ALA A 495 13.50 16.65 24.10
N SER A 496 13.94 15.65 23.32
CA SER A 496 15.33 15.20 23.30
C SER A 496 16.27 16.28 22.76
N THR A 497 15.80 17.05 21.78
CA THR A 497 16.54 18.19 21.25
C THR A 497 16.69 19.30 22.29
N VAL A 498 15.63 19.61 23.06
CA VAL A 498 15.72 20.61 24.14
C VAL A 498 16.71 20.16 25.20
N ALA A 499 16.64 18.88 25.62
CA ALA A 499 17.59 18.33 26.57
C ALA A 499 19.05 18.36 26.05
N ALA A 500 19.26 18.14 24.76
CA ALA A 500 20.58 18.24 24.15
C ALA A 500 21.12 19.68 24.15
N LEU A 501 20.27 20.68 23.87
CA LEU A 501 20.62 22.09 23.95
C LEU A 501 20.92 22.52 25.38
N ASP A 502 20.10 22.12 26.36
CA ASP A 502 20.34 22.36 27.78
C ASP A 502 21.67 21.74 28.25
N ALA A 503 22.00 20.55 27.76
CA ALA A 503 23.27 19.89 28.08
C ALA A 503 24.48 20.63 27.48
N ILE A 504 24.37 21.15 26.24
CA ILE A 504 25.39 21.97 25.59
C ILE A 504 25.60 23.25 26.41
N GLU A 505 24.52 23.97 26.73
CA GLU A 505 24.57 25.19 27.51
C GLU A 505 25.21 24.94 28.88
N THR A 506 24.81 23.89 29.61
CA THR A 506 25.36 23.50 30.90
C THR A 506 26.87 23.25 30.82
N LYS A 507 27.33 22.53 29.78
CA LYS A 507 28.78 22.27 29.59
C LYS A 507 29.58 23.54 29.37
N TYR A 508 29.09 24.47 28.55
CA TYR A 508 29.74 25.76 28.35
C TYR A 508 29.79 26.59 29.65
N HIS A 509 28.72 26.63 30.42
CA HIS A 509 28.68 27.31 31.70
C HIS A 509 29.67 26.71 32.71
N GLN A 510 29.85 25.38 32.73
CA GLN A 510 30.84 24.71 33.55
C GLN A 510 32.28 25.15 33.19
N HIS A 511 32.55 25.57 31.94
CA HIS A 511 33.81 26.14 31.47
C HIS A 511 33.86 27.67 31.64
N GLY A 512 32.88 28.29 32.30
CA GLY A 512 32.83 29.73 32.54
C GLY A 512 32.43 30.57 31.31
N LYS A 513 31.91 29.92 30.23
CA LYS A 513 31.55 30.55 28.97
C LYS A 513 30.05 30.84 28.92
N ARG A 514 29.64 31.83 28.14
CA ARG A 514 28.26 32.22 27.92
C ARG A 514 27.77 31.68 26.60
N VAL A 515 26.52 31.16 26.61
CA VAL A 515 25.84 30.65 25.40
C VAL A 515 24.62 31.48 25.13
N GLU A 516 24.40 31.82 23.88
CA GLU A 516 23.21 32.48 23.38
C GLU A 516 22.60 31.66 22.25
N ILE A 517 21.35 31.23 22.40
CA ILE A 517 20.60 30.52 21.36
C ILE A 517 19.76 31.55 20.61
N ALA A 518 20.04 31.71 19.32
CA ALA A 518 19.39 32.71 18.46
C ALA A 518 18.63 32.04 17.31
N GLY A 519 17.73 32.76 16.67
CA GLY A 519 17.11 32.35 15.41
C GLY A 519 16.05 31.26 15.49
N LEU A 520 15.58 30.90 16.70
CA LEU A 520 14.49 29.94 16.83
C LEU A 520 13.20 30.46 16.16
N ASN A 521 12.57 29.64 15.34
CA ASN A 521 11.23 29.93 14.81
C ASN A 521 10.16 29.86 15.93
N ASP A 522 8.98 30.47 15.71
CA ASP A 522 7.94 30.60 16.73
C ASP A 522 7.55 29.26 17.38
N ALA A 523 7.46 28.17 16.60
CA ALA A 523 7.12 26.85 17.12
C ALA A 523 8.24 26.25 17.97
N SER A 524 9.49 26.34 17.53
CA SER A 524 10.66 25.89 18.25
C SER A 524 10.90 26.69 19.52
N GLN A 525 10.69 28.03 19.47
CA GLN A 525 10.81 28.91 20.62
C GLN A 525 9.76 28.61 21.69
N ALA A 526 8.49 28.41 21.29
CA ALA A 526 7.41 28.03 22.20
C ALA A 526 7.66 26.66 22.84
N PHE A 527 8.26 25.74 22.08
CA PHE A 527 8.60 24.40 22.57
C PHE A 527 9.80 24.43 23.53
N HIS A 528 10.87 25.10 23.14
CA HIS A 528 12.08 25.28 23.94
C HIS A 528 11.78 26.01 25.26
N SER A 529 11.12 27.18 25.22
CA SER A 529 10.81 27.97 26.43
C SER A 529 9.93 27.25 27.45
N ARG A 530 9.12 26.27 27.02
CA ARG A 530 8.28 25.46 27.91
C ARG A 530 9.05 24.37 28.62
N LEU A 531 10.13 23.85 28.02
CA LEU A 531 10.84 22.65 28.49
C LEU A 531 12.28 22.92 28.94
N ALA A 532 12.91 24.04 28.51
CA ALA A 532 14.28 24.39 28.85
C ALA A 532 14.47 24.47 30.39
N GLY A 533 15.58 23.91 30.84
CA GLY A 533 15.92 23.84 32.26
C GLY A 533 15.13 22.81 33.08
N SER A 534 14.08 22.20 32.54
CA SER A 534 13.28 21.19 33.24
C SER A 534 13.69 19.74 32.93
N LEU A 535 14.41 19.51 31.83
CA LEU A 535 14.78 18.17 31.33
C LEU A 535 16.22 17.77 31.68
N GLY A 536 17.08 18.74 32.05
CA GLY A 536 18.51 18.52 32.36
C GLY A 536 18.85 18.21 33.82
N ALA A 537 17.89 18.21 34.76
CA ALA A 537 18.14 18.13 36.19
C ALA A 537 18.10 16.71 36.78
N GLY A 538 18.37 15.68 35.99
CA GLY A 538 18.27 14.35 36.55
C GLY A 538 19.12 13.29 35.83
N HIS A 539 20.45 13.36 35.97
CA HIS A 539 21.32 12.16 36.07
C HIS A 539 22.77 12.56 36.16
#